data_a6422922dd08f27b8c9a073365aaeb81
#
_entry.id   a6422922dd08f27b8c9a073365aaeb81
#
_cell.length_a   1.000
_cell.length_b   1.000
_cell.length_c   1.000
_cell.angle_alpha   90.00
_cell.angle_beta   90.00
_cell.angle_gamma   90.00
#
_symmetry.space_group_name_H-M   'P 1'
#
loop_
_entity.id
_entity.type
_entity.pdbx_description
1 polymer ?
#
loop_
_entity_poly.entity_id
_entity_poly.type
_entity_poly.pdbx_seq_one_letter_code
_entity_poly.pdbx_strand_id
1 'polypeptide(L)'
;MRFFQKIAVFMQGRYGMDALNGFILALAGVCWLANIFVWAPVPSMILWGVEMALLVLAVLRMLSRNINMRSLENRRFRTVFDPVKNWVLLRIKKIRERKDFRYLKCPYCKAQLRVKNQKGVHGVRCPKCRGEFRVTI
;
A
#
# COMPACT_ATOMS: atom_id res chain seq x y z
N MET A 1 -19.14 -6.37 -26.40
CA MET A 1 -18.48 -7.56 -25.83
C MET A 1 -17.18 -7.98 -26.55
N ARG A 2 -17.08 -7.91 -27.88
CA ARG A 2 -15.87 -8.36 -28.63
C ARG A 2 -14.55 -7.62 -28.30
N PHE A 3 -14.59 -6.34 -27.92
CA PHE A 3 -13.38 -5.57 -27.60
C PHE A 3 -12.67 -6.05 -26.32
N PHE A 4 -13.41 -6.22 -25.24
CA PHE A 4 -12.85 -6.72 -23.97
C PHE A 4 -12.32 -8.16 -24.08
N GLN A 5 -12.97 -9.00 -24.89
CA GLN A 5 -12.48 -10.36 -25.16
C GLN A 5 -11.14 -10.33 -25.90
N LYS A 6 -10.96 -9.45 -26.89
CA LYS A 6 -9.68 -9.26 -27.60
C LYS A 6 -8.56 -8.82 -26.65
N ILE A 7 -8.86 -7.88 -25.71
CA ILE A 7 -7.89 -7.44 -24.69
C ILE A 7 -7.54 -8.61 -23.76
N ALA A 8 -8.52 -9.37 -23.32
CA ALA A 8 -8.28 -10.52 -22.44
C ALA A 8 -7.38 -11.57 -23.09
N VAL A 9 -7.63 -11.90 -24.35
CA VAL A 9 -6.79 -12.82 -25.14
C VAL A 9 -5.38 -12.24 -25.35
N PHE A 10 -5.26 -10.94 -25.64
CA PHE A 10 -3.97 -10.27 -25.80
C PHE A 10 -3.15 -10.27 -24.50
N MET A 11 -3.80 -10.18 -23.34
CA MET A 11 -3.15 -10.21 -22.02
C MET A 11 -2.80 -11.61 -21.53
N GLN A 12 -3.30 -12.66 -22.17
CA GLN A 12 -2.92 -14.04 -21.83
C GLN A 12 -1.41 -14.25 -22.03
N GLY A 13 -0.75 -14.79 -20.99
CA GLY A 13 0.71 -15.00 -20.98
C GLY A 13 1.54 -13.74 -20.74
N ARG A 14 0.92 -12.60 -20.40
CA ARG A 14 1.61 -11.37 -19.96
C ARG A 14 1.46 -11.17 -18.46
N TYR A 15 2.41 -10.45 -17.87
CA TYR A 15 2.46 -10.30 -16.42
C TYR A 15 1.26 -9.53 -15.84
N GLY A 16 0.76 -8.51 -16.54
CA GLY A 16 -0.39 -7.71 -16.12
C GLY A 16 -0.07 -6.68 -15.04
N MET A 17 -1.10 -6.33 -14.27
CA MET A 17 -1.01 -5.30 -13.21
C MET A 17 -0.59 -5.93 -11.89
N ASP A 18 0.42 -5.34 -11.22
CA ASP A 18 0.91 -5.77 -9.91
C ASP A 18 1.06 -4.59 -8.93
N ALA A 19 1.46 -4.88 -7.67
CA ALA A 19 1.61 -3.84 -6.65
C ALA A 19 2.71 -2.83 -7.00
N LEU A 20 3.82 -3.28 -7.56
CA LEU A 20 4.91 -2.41 -8.00
C LEU A 20 4.48 -1.54 -9.20
N ASN A 21 3.72 -2.11 -10.14
CA ASN A 21 3.19 -1.34 -11.27
C ASN A 21 2.20 -0.27 -10.80
N GLY A 22 1.31 -0.63 -9.87
CA GLY A 22 0.41 0.33 -9.22
C GLY A 22 1.15 1.46 -8.51
N PHE A 23 2.28 1.16 -7.86
CA PHE A 23 3.13 2.17 -7.22
C PHE A 23 3.78 3.11 -8.25
N ILE A 24 4.29 2.58 -9.36
CA ILE A 24 4.87 3.39 -10.46
C ILE A 24 3.82 4.35 -11.04
N LEU A 25 2.60 3.86 -11.29
CA LEU A 25 1.50 4.68 -11.78
C LEU A 25 1.06 5.75 -10.76
N ALA A 26 1.03 5.40 -9.47
CA ALA A 26 0.75 6.38 -8.42
C ALA A 26 1.82 7.47 -8.37
N LEU A 27 3.10 7.11 -8.52
CA LEU A 27 4.21 8.05 -8.57
C LEU A 27 4.10 8.98 -9.79
N ALA A 28 3.76 8.45 -10.97
CA ALA A 28 3.49 9.25 -12.16
C ALA A 28 2.34 10.24 -11.93
N GLY A 29 1.25 9.79 -11.28
CA GLY A 29 0.13 10.65 -10.89
C GLY A 29 0.53 11.77 -9.92
N VAL A 30 1.43 11.51 -8.97
CA VAL A 30 1.97 12.53 -8.06
C VAL A 30 2.82 13.54 -8.83
N CYS A 31 3.66 13.09 -9.76
CA CYS A 31 4.44 14.00 -10.62
C CYS A 31 3.53 14.88 -11.48
N TRP A 32 2.47 14.30 -12.03
CA TRP A 32 1.46 15.04 -12.79
C TRP A 32 0.77 16.11 -11.94
N LEU A 33 0.31 15.75 -10.73
CA LEU A 33 -0.30 16.71 -9.81
C LEU A 33 0.69 17.82 -9.40
N ALA A 34 1.95 17.47 -9.12
CA ALA A 34 2.98 18.44 -8.77
C ALA A 34 3.22 19.43 -9.92
N ASN A 35 3.19 18.94 -11.17
CA ASN A 35 3.40 19.77 -12.37
C ASN A 35 2.33 20.83 -12.54
N ILE A 36 1.10 20.63 -12.06
CA ILE A 36 0.03 21.64 -12.08
C ILE A 36 0.41 22.89 -11.28
N PHE A 37 1.21 22.72 -10.21
CA PHE A 37 1.62 23.83 -9.35
C PHE A 37 2.98 24.46 -9.74
N VAL A 38 3.68 23.87 -10.71
CA VAL A 38 4.98 24.33 -11.19
C VAL A 38 4.81 25.24 -12.41
N TRP A 39 4.99 26.54 -12.20
CA TRP A 39 4.82 27.58 -13.25
C TRP A 39 6.10 27.85 -14.04
N ALA A 40 7.27 27.43 -13.53
CA ALA A 40 8.53 27.60 -14.21
C ALA A 40 8.71 26.57 -15.35
N PRO A 41 9.14 27.00 -16.55
CA PRO A 41 9.17 26.11 -17.72
C PRO A 41 10.18 24.97 -17.59
N VAL A 42 11.37 25.23 -17.06
CA VAL A 42 12.44 24.21 -16.95
C VAL A 42 12.08 23.07 -16.01
N PRO A 43 11.68 23.30 -14.74
CA PRO A 43 11.27 22.19 -13.87
C PRO A 43 10.00 21.49 -14.34
N SER A 44 9.05 22.19 -14.99
CA SER A 44 7.86 21.58 -15.59
C SER A 44 8.22 20.59 -16.70
N MET A 45 9.16 20.93 -17.60
CA MET A 45 9.65 20.02 -18.62
C MET A 45 10.33 18.78 -18.05
N ILE A 46 11.11 18.93 -16.97
CA ILE A 46 11.76 17.80 -16.29
C ILE A 46 10.73 16.87 -15.68
N LEU A 47 9.74 17.41 -14.96
CA LEU A 47 8.65 16.63 -14.36
C LEU A 47 7.85 15.87 -15.42
N TRP A 48 7.54 16.54 -16.55
CA TRP A 48 6.84 15.90 -17.66
C TRP A 48 7.66 14.75 -18.28
N GLY A 49 8.97 14.93 -18.45
CA GLY A 49 9.87 13.88 -18.93
C GLY A 49 9.92 12.68 -17.98
N VAL A 50 10.00 12.92 -16.68
CA VAL A 50 9.95 11.85 -15.65
C VAL A 50 8.62 11.11 -15.66
N GLU A 51 7.51 11.84 -15.75
CA GLU A 51 6.16 11.26 -15.84
C GLU A 51 6.04 10.32 -17.04
N MET A 52 6.44 10.79 -18.22
CA MET A 52 6.40 9.99 -19.45
C MET A 52 7.28 8.74 -19.33
N ALA A 53 8.48 8.85 -18.75
CA ALA A 53 9.35 7.71 -18.52
C ALA A 53 8.72 6.67 -17.59
N LEU A 54 8.06 7.12 -16.50
CA LEU A 54 7.33 6.24 -15.58
C LEU A 54 6.15 5.54 -16.25
N LEU A 55 5.37 6.25 -17.07
CA LEU A 55 4.26 5.66 -17.81
C LEU A 55 4.75 4.60 -18.81
N VAL A 56 5.77 4.90 -19.60
CA VAL A 56 6.39 3.94 -20.53
C VAL A 56 6.89 2.71 -19.79
N LEU A 57 7.59 2.90 -18.67
CA LEU A 57 8.07 1.80 -17.83
C LEU A 57 6.93 0.94 -17.29
N ALA A 58 5.84 1.55 -16.84
CA ALA A 58 4.65 0.85 -16.37
C ALA A 58 4.02 -0.01 -17.48
N VAL A 59 3.88 0.54 -18.69
CA VAL A 59 3.32 -0.16 -19.84
C VAL A 59 4.22 -1.32 -20.28
N LEU A 60 5.52 -1.09 -20.44
CA LEU A 60 6.49 -2.14 -20.83
C LEU A 60 6.50 -3.27 -19.80
N ARG A 61 6.39 -2.92 -18.51
CA ARG A 61 6.34 -3.89 -17.42
C ARG A 61 5.06 -4.72 -17.46
N MET A 62 3.90 -4.09 -17.68
CA MET A 62 2.61 -4.75 -17.78
C MET A 62 2.52 -5.69 -18.99
N LEU A 63 3.12 -5.31 -20.12
CA LEU A 63 3.14 -6.09 -21.34
C LEU A 63 4.24 -7.16 -21.39
N SER A 64 5.14 -7.18 -20.40
CA SER A 64 6.25 -8.13 -20.35
C SER A 64 5.76 -9.57 -20.26
N ARG A 65 6.37 -10.46 -21.06
CA ARG A 65 6.14 -11.91 -21.03
C ARG A 65 7.01 -12.64 -20.00
N ASN A 66 8.00 -11.96 -19.43
CA ASN A 66 8.90 -12.55 -18.43
C ASN A 66 8.27 -12.50 -17.03
N ILE A 67 7.29 -13.36 -16.81
CA ILE A 67 6.48 -13.42 -15.57
C ILE A 67 7.36 -13.68 -14.34
N ASN A 68 8.36 -14.57 -14.46
CA ASN A 68 9.21 -14.98 -13.34
C ASN A 68 10.03 -13.81 -12.79
N MET A 69 10.74 -13.08 -13.65
CA MET A 69 11.53 -11.91 -13.25
C MET A 69 10.66 -10.82 -12.64
N ARG A 70 9.51 -10.52 -13.27
CA ARG A 70 8.60 -9.48 -12.78
C ARG A 70 7.93 -9.84 -11.45
N SER A 71 7.62 -11.11 -11.24
CA SER A 71 7.08 -11.57 -9.95
C SER A 71 8.12 -11.49 -8.82
N LEU A 72 9.40 -11.79 -9.11
CA LEU A 72 10.50 -11.63 -8.15
C LEU A 72 10.71 -10.16 -7.77
N GLU A 73 10.70 -9.24 -8.74
CA GLU A 73 10.79 -7.80 -8.49
C GLU A 73 9.63 -7.32 -7.61
N ASN A 74 8.38 -7.71 -7.94
CA ASN A 74 7.21 -7.37 -7.15
C ASN A 74 7.27 -7.96 -5.73
N ARG A 75 7.76 -9.19 -5.58
CA ARG A 75 7.93 -9.81 -4.26
C ARG A 75 8.96 -9.04 -3.42
N ARG A 76 10.11 -8.67 -3.99
CA ARG A 76 11.10 -7.83 -3.29
C ARG A 76 10.53 -6.48 -2.91
N PHE A 77 9.80 -5.83 -3.81
CA PHE A 77 9.12 -4.58 -3.50
C PHE A 77 8.13 -4.73 -2.33
N ARG A 78 7.31 -5.77 -2.34
CA ARG A 78 6.33 -6.02 -1.28
C ARG A 78 6.98 -6.27 0.08
N THR A 79 8.11 -6.98 0.16
CA THR A 79 8.80 -7.20 1.44
C THR A 79 9.23 -5.91 2.12
N VAL A 80 9.57 -4.88 1.35
CA VAL A 80 9.96 -3.56 1.86
C VAL A 80 8.75 -2.65 2.05
N PHE A 81 7.81 -2.67 1.11
CA PHE A 81 6.70 -1.72 1.08
C PHE A 81 5.53 -2.11 2.00
N ASP A 82 5.20 -3.39 2.11
CA ASP A 82 4.08 -3.86 2.93
C ASP A 82 4.22 -3.51 4.43
N PRO A 83 5.39 -3.61 5.06
CA PRO A 83 5.58 -3.17 6.45
C PRO A 83 5.28 -1.68 6.63
N VAL A 84 5.77 -0.84 5.71
CA VAL A 84 5.54 0.62 5.75
C VAL A 84 4.06 0.93 5.54
N LYS A 85 3.44 0.35 4.52
CA LYS A 85 2.01 0.46 4.24
C LYS A 85 1.16 0.07 5.45
N ASN A 86 1.44 -1.09 6.04
CA ASN A 86 0.73 -1.60 7.21
C ASN A 86 0.90 -0.68 8.42
N TRP A 87 2.10 -0.12 8.62
CA TRP A 87 2.36 0.84 9.68
C TRP A 87 1.54 2.12 9.49
N VAL A 88 1.52 2.69 8.27
CA VAL A 88 0.72 3.89 7.93
C VAL A 88 -0.77 3.61 8.11
N LEU A 89 -1.28 2.51 7.54
CA LEU A 89 -2.69 2.13 7.67
C LEU A 89 -3.11 1.96 9.13
N LEU A 90 -2.22 1.37 9.94
CA LEU A 90 -2.46 1.19 11.35
C LEU A 90 -2.49 2.53 12.11
N ARG A 91 -1.66 3.50 11.72
CA ARG A 91 -1.72 4.87 12.26
C ARG A 91 -3.04 5.56 11.91
N ILE A 92 -3.44 5.51 10.65
CA ILE A 92 -4.71 6.08 10.17
C ILE A 92 -5.88 5.42 10.92
N LYS A 93 -5.89 4.09 11.03
CA LYS A 93 -6.93 3.35 11.74
C LYS A 93 -7.02 3.75 13.22
N LYS A 94 -5.86 3.91 13.90
CA LYS A 94 -5.81 4.39 15.29
C LYS A 94 -6.43 5.77 15.46
N ILE A 95 -6.18 6.68 14.52
CA ILE A 95 -6.74 8.04 14.56
C ILE A 95 -8.25 7.99 14.32
N ARG A 96 -8.68 7.26 13.29
CA ARG A 96 -10.08 7.15 12.89
C ARG A 96 -10.95 6.49 13.96
N GLU A 97 -10.45 5.44 14.61
CA GLU A 97 -11.19 4.65 15.59
C GLU A 97 -10.92 5.10 17.05
N ARG A 98 -10.24 6.22 17.27
CA ARG A 98 -9.84 6.70 18.60
C ARG A 98 -11.02 6.90 19.56
N LYS A 99 -12.20 7.23 19.04
CA LYS A 99 -13.42 7.44 19.84
C LYS A 99 -13.98 6.12 20.37
N ASP A 100 -13.99 5.07 19.56
CA ASP A 100 -14.66 3.80 19.86
C ASP A 100 -13.71 2.73 20.41
N PHE A 101 -12.45 2.78 20.00
CA PHE A 101 -11.47 1.75 20.33
C PHE A 101 -10.13 2.32 20.78
N ARG A 102 -9.49 1.61 21.73
CA ARG A 102 -8.14 1.88 22.18
C ARG A 102 -7.21 0.74 21.77
N TYR A 103 -6.05 1.10 21.26
CA TYR A 103 -5.04 0.13 20.84
C TYR A 103 -3.97 0.00 21.92
N LEU A 104 -3.87 -1.19 22.50
CA LEU A 104 -2.94 -1.52 23.59
C LEU A 104 -1.91 -2.55 23.09
N LYS A 105 -0.76 -2.61 23.77
CA LYS A 105 0.23 -3.65 23.52
C LYS A 105 0.15 -4.68 24.64
N CYS A 106 0.13 -5.97 24.28
CA CYS A 106 0.20 -7.05 25.26
C CYS A 106 1.54 -6.97 26.02
N PRO A 107 1.56 -7.03 27.36
CA PRO A 107 2.80 -7.01 28.14
C PRO A 107 3.68 -8.23 27.89
N TYR A 108 3.10 -9.37 27.55
CA TYR A 108 3.82 -10.64 27.38
C TYR A 108 4.41 -10.82 25.98
N CYS A 109 3.61 -10.59 24.91
CA CYS A 109 4.04 -10.88 23.55
C CYS A 109 4.12 -9.65 22.65
N LYS A 110 3.90 -8.44 23.20
CA LYS A 110 3.93 -7.13 22.50
C LYS A 110 2.97 -6.99 21.31
N ALA A 111 2.09 -7.98 21.11
CA ALA A 111 1.06 -7.92 20.06
C ALA A 111 0.12 -6.73 20.29
N GLN A 112 -0.32 -6.11 19.23
CA GLN A 112 -1.31 -5.03 19.32
C GLN A 112 -2.71 -5.60 19.48
N LEU A 113 -3.43 -5.10 20.47
CA LEU A 113 -4.78 -5.49 20.83
C LEU A 113 -5.71 -4.29 20.62
N ARG A 114 -6.89 -4.56 20.11
CA ARG A 114 -7.96 -3.58 19.93
C ARG A 114 -9.01 -3.82 21.01
N VAL A 115 -9.18 -2.87 21.93
CA VAL A 115 -10.12 -2.94 23.04
C VAL A 115 -11.12 -1.81 22.90
N LYS A 116 -12.38 -2.03 23.30
CA LYS A 116 -13.39 -0.96 23.34
C LYS A 116 -12.95 0.13 24.32
N ASN A 117 -13.17 1.39 23.93
CA ASN A 117 -12.83 2.56 24.75
C ASN A 117 -13.95 2.81 25.78
N GLN A 118 -14.02 1.98 26.80
CA GLN A 118 -14.96 2.13 27.92
C GLN A 118 -14.15 2.46 29.18
N LYS A 119 -14.58 3.49 29.91
CA LYS A 119 -13.95 3.87 31.19
C LYS A 119 -14.09 2.74 32.21
N GLY A 120 -13.00 2.39 32.89
CA GLY A 120 -13.01 1.38 33.94
C GLY A 120 -11.84 0.39 33.83
N VAL A 121 -11.81 -0.59 34.74
CA VAL A 121 -10.83 -1.66 34.73
C VAL A 121 -11.38 -2.85 33.96
N HIS A 122 -10.71 -3.21 32.87
CA HIS A 122 -11.12 -4.31 32.03
C HIS A 122 -10.08 -5.42 32.02
N GLY A 123 -10.55 -6.67 32.17
CA GLY A 123 -9.74 -7.87 31.94
C GLY A 123 -9.64 -8.13 30.42
N VAL A 124 -8.43 -8.16 29.89
CA VAL A 124 -8.17 -8.40 28.45
C VAL A 124 -7.37 -9.67 28.30
N ARG A 125 -7.87 -10.60 27.47
CA ARG A 125 -7.16 -11.82 27.09
C ARG A 125 -6.53 -11.65 25.71
N CYS A 126 -5.22 -11.90 25.64
CA CYS A 126 -4.50 -11.79 24.38
C CYS A 126 -4.78 -12.98 23.46
N PRO A 127 -5.26 -12.78 22.20
CA PRO A 127 -5.53 -13.88 21.28
C PRO A 127 -4.26 -14.58 20.79
N LYS A 128 -3.08 -13.93 20.89
CA LYS A 128 -1.81 -14.48 20.40
C LYS A 128 -1.11 -15.37 21.43
N CYS A 129 -0.99 -14.92 22.70
CA CYS A 129 -0.28 -15.66 23.75
C CYS A 129 -1.22 -16.19 24.84
N ARG A 130 -2.54 -15.91 24.75
CA ARG A 130 -3.58 -16.30 25.71
C ARG A 130 -3.37 -15.72 27.13
N GLY A 131 -2.37 -14.88 27.35
CA GLY A 131 -2.13 -14.21 28.63
C GLY A 131 -3.25 -13.24 28.96
N GLU A 132 -3.67 -13.22 30.22
CA GLU A 132 -4.69 -12.31 30.75
C GLU A 132 -4.02 -11.18 31.53
N PHE A 133 -4.48 -9.96 31.34
CA PHE A 133 -4.00 -8.80 32.08
C PHE A 133 -5.12 -7.76 32.25
N ARG A 134 -5.00 -6.95 33.28
CA ARG A 134 -5.95 -5.88 33.56
C ARG A 134 -5.44 -4.56 33.01
N VAL A 135 -6.35 -3.79 32.43
CA VAL A 135 -6.06 -2.46 31.88
C VAL A 135 -7.11 -1.48 32.34
N THR A 136 -6.67 -0.33 32.80
CA THR A 136 -7.53 0.82 33.12
C THR A 136 -7.63 1.71 31.89
N ILE A 137 -8.83 1.99 31.42
CA ILE A 137 -9.14 2.85 30.25
C ILE A 137 -9.83 4.11 30.71
#